data_6c40bf0e06e636638b48749b23324b26
#
_entry.id   6c40bf0e06e636638b48749b23324b26
#
_cell.length_a   1.000
_cell.length_b   1.000
_cell.length_c   1.000
_cell.angle_alpha   90.00
_cell.angle_beta   90.00
_cell.angle_gamma   90.00
#
_symmetry.space_group_name_H-M   'P 1'
#
loop_
_entity.id
_entity.type
_entity.pdbx_description
1 polymer ?
#
loop_
_entity_poly.entity_id
_entity_poly.type
_entity_poly.pdbx_seq_one_letter_code
_entity_poly.pdbx_strand_id
1 'polypeptide(L)'
;LLDEIDKVSTDYKGDTFSALLEVLDNEQNHKFRDHYLEVPLDLSEVLFITTANTLQTIPRPLLDRMEVIEISSYTENEKLHIAEEHLIPKQIEKHGLTPKQITFSKHSIWKIARNYTKEAGVRQLEREIGNVCRKAAKEIFTTERKKIAVTDRNIHRFLGKEKYTYQMANIAAEVGIVRGLAWTSVLSLIHISEPTRLAL
;
A
#
# COMPACT_ATOMS: atom_id res chain seq x y z
N LEU A 1 -11.05 -7.84 -15.10
CA LEU A 1 -10.14 -7.00 -14.35
C LEU A 1 -8.77 -6.99 -15.02
N LEU A 2 -8.25 -5.80 -15.32
CA LEU A 2 -6.90 -5.59 -15.86
C LEU A 2 -6.08 -4.85 -14.80
N ASP A 3 -5.11 -5.54 -14.23
CA ASP A 3 -4.33 -5.01 -13.10
C ASP A 3 -3.03 -4.36 -13.61
N GLU A 4 -2.65 -3.22 -12.99
CA GLU A 4 -1.40 -2.51 -13.27
C GLU A 4 -1.20 -2.12 -14.75
N ILE A 5 -2.23 -1.53 -15.38
CA ILE A 5 -2.14 -1.12 -16.81
C ILE A 5 -1.08 -0.04 -17.08
N ASP A 6 -0.65 0.69 -16.05
CA ASP A 6 0.44 1.66 -16.12
C ASP A 6 1.82 1.03 -16.37
N LYS A 7 1.95 -0.29 -16.18
CA LYS A 7 3.18 -1.05 -16.42
C LYS A 7 3.23 -1.75 -17.79
N VAL A 8 2.18 -1.60 -18.57
CA VAL A 8 2.15 -2.14 -19.94
C VAL A 8 3.19 -1.39 -20.77
N SER A 9 4.16 -2.12 -21.31
CA SER A 9 5.19 -1.55 -22.16
C SER A 9 4.78 -1.64 -23.63
N THR A 10 5.16 -0.62 -24.40
CA THR A 10 5.15 -0.66 -25.87
C THR A 10 6.42 -1.37 -26.34
N ASP A 11 6.44 -2.70 -26.24
CA ASP A 11 7.57 -3.49 -26.72
C ASP A 11 7.44 -3.83 -28.20
N TYR A 12 8.56 -4.21 -28.82
CA TYR A 12 8.72 -4.59 -30.24
C TYR A 12 7.74 -5.66 -30.78
N LYS A 13 6.90 -6.24 -29.92
CA LYS A 13 5.97 -7.33 -30.26
C LYS A 13 4.52 -6.92 -30.45
N GLY A 14 4.20 -5.65 -30.37
CA GLY A 14 2.84 -5.14 -30.57
C GLY A 14 2.48 -4.01 -29.60
N ASP A 15 1.62 -3.14 -30.06
CA ASP A 15 1.08 -2.06 -29.24
C ASP A 15 -0.12 -2.57 -28.44
N THR A 16 0.14 -3.01 -27.20
CA THR A 16 -0.91 -3.49 -26.29
C THR A 16 -1.96 -2.42 -26.01
N PHE A 17 -1.56 -1.14 -26.04
CA PHE A 17 -2.52 -0.05 -25.86
C PHE A 17 -3.50 0.06 -27.03
N SER A 18 -3.09 -0.24 -28.25
CA SER A 18 -3.99 -0.30 -29.42
C SER A 18 -5.05 -1.38 -29.27
N ALA A 19 -4.67 -2.56 -28.76
CA ALA A 19 -5.62 -3.63 -28.47
C ALA A 19 -6.61 -3.22 -27.36
N LEU A 20 -6.13 -2.54 -26.32
CA LEU A 20 -6.99 -2.04 -25.24
C LEU A 20 -7.94 -0.93 -25.72
N LEU A 21 -7.52 -0.11 -26.68
CA LEU A 21 -8.39 0.90 -27.29
C LEU A 21 -9.58 0.26 -28.03
N GLU A 22 -9.35 -0.86 -28.73
CA GLU A 22 -10.41 -1.61 -29.40
C GLU A 22 -11.34 -2.30 -28.39
N VAL A 23 -10.79 -2.93 -27.37
CA VAL A 23 -11.54 -3.62 -26.31
C VAL A 23 -12.44 -2.66 -25.51
N LEU A 24 -11.96 -1.45 -25.21
CA LEU A 24 -12.67 -0.46 -24.41
C LEU A 24 -13.57 0.48 -25.22
N ASP A 25 -13.58 0.34 -26.55
CA ASP A 25 -14.44 1.13 -27.41
C ASP A 25 -15.81 0.45 -27.57
N ASN A 26 -16.85 1.06 -27.01
CA ASN A 26 -18.22 0.53 -27.08
C ASN A 26 -18.78 0.39 -28.51
N GLU A 27 -18.21 1.10 -29.48
CA GLU A 27 -18.64 0.99 -30.87
C GLU A 27 -17.96 -0.18 -31.61
N GLN A 28 -16.81 -0.63 -31.12
CA GLN A 28 -15.99 -1.65 -31.81
C GLN A 28 -15.91 -2.97 -31.06
N ASN A 29 -16.07 -2.97 -29.72
CA ASN A 29 -15.86 -4.14 -28.87
C ASN A 29 -16.82 -5.32 -29.14
N HIS A 30 -17.97 -5.09 -29.79
CA HIS A 30 -18.89 -6.15 -30.18
C HIS A 30 -18.34 -7.04 -31.33
N LYS A 31 -17.30 -6.59 -32.01
CA LYS A 31 -16.62 -7.32 -33.09
C LYS A 31 -15.14 -7.55 -32.78
N PHE A 32 -14.76 -7.50 -31.53
CA PHE A 32 -13.38 -7.75 -31.13
C PHE A 32 -12.91 -9.09 -31.70
N ARG A 33 -11.73 -9.11 -32.32
CA ARG A 33 -11.12 -10.32 -32.86
C ARG A 33 -9.76 -10.54 -32.24
N ASP A 34 -9.59 -11.67 -31.60
CA ASP A 34 -8.28 -12.11 -31.15
C ASP A 34 -7.37 -12.41 -32.35
N HIS A 35 -6.22 -11.78 -32.43
CA HIS A 35 -5.31 -11.91 -33.57
C HIS A 35 -4.65 -13.29 -33.69
N TYR A 36 -4.69 -14.09 -32.64
CA TYR A 36 -4.11 -15.43 -32.65
C TYR A 36 -5.15 -16.50 -33.02
N LEU A 37 -6.33 -16.40 -32.43
CA LEU A 37 -7.42 -17.36 -32.69
C LEU A 37 -8.28 -16.99 -33.88
N GLU A 38 -8.25 -15.73 -34.32
CA GLU A 38 -9.08 -15.15 -35.39
C GLU A 38 -10.60 -15.35 -35.18
N VAL A 39 -11.02 -15.61 -33.93
CA VAL A 39 -12.42 -15.79 -33.58
C VAL A 39 -12.99 -14.45 -33.10
N PRO A 40 -14.15 -14.01 -33.65
CA PRO A 40 -14.80 -12.81 -33.17
C PRO A 40 -15.44 -13.07 -31.80
N LEU A 41 -15.26 -12.12 -30.89
CA LEU A 41 -15.83 -12.12 -29.55
C LEU A 41 -16.63 -10.85 -29.34
N ASP A 42 -17.85 -11.00 -28.84
CA ASP A 42 -18.67 -9.86 -28.44
C ASP A 42 -18.34 -9.48 -26.97
N LEU A 43 -17.75 -8.30 -26.79
CA LEU A 43 -17.37 -7.78 -25.49
C LEU A 43 -18.28 -6.64 -25.00
N SER A 44 -19.40 -6.37 -25.70
CA SER A 44 -20.31 -5.26 -25.41
C SER A 44 -20.96 -5.34 -24.02
N GLU A 45 -21.21 -6.55 -23.53
CA GLU A 45 -21.79 -6.80 -22.20
C GLU A 45 -20.74 -6.98 -21.08
N VAL A 46 -19.45 -6.72 -21.37
CA VAL A 46 -18.36 -6.93 -20.43
C VAL A 46 -18.04 -5.64 -19.68
N LEU A 47 -18.12 -5.67 -18.34
CA LEU A 47 -17.62 -4.59 -17.50
C LEU A 47 -16.10 -4.70 -17.34
N PHE A 48 -15.38 -3.69 -17.82
CA PHE A 48 -13.94 -3.59 -17.67
C PHE A 48 -13.58 -2.75 -16.43
N ILE A 49 -12.77 -3.33 -15.56
CA ILE A 49 -12.19 -2.64 -14.41
C ILE A 49 -10.68 -2.70 -14.56
N THR A 50 -10.04 -1.54 -14.50
CA THR A 50 -8.58 -1.42 -14.60
C THR A 50 -7.99 -0.80 -13.35
N THR A 51 -6.78 -1.21 -12.98
CA THR A 51 -6.03 -0.57 -11.89
C THR A 51 -4.72 0.02 -12.39
N ALA A 52 -4.28 1.11 -11.79
CA ALA A 52 -3.00 1.75 -12.08
C ALA A 52 -2.45 2.44 -10.84
N ASN A 53 -1.13 2.57 -10.75
CA ASN A 53 -0.48 3.36 -9.70
C ASN A 53 -0.25 4.81 -10.13
N THR A 54 -0.19 5.07 -11.43
CA THR A 54 -0.02 6.41 -12.01
C THR A 54 -0.77 6.52 -13.33
N LEU A 55 -1.31 7.70 -13.60
CA LEU A 55 -1.95 8.01 -14.88
C LEU A 55 -0.96 8.51 -15.94
N GLN A 56 0.26 8.86 -15.54
CA GLN A 56 1.23 9.54 -16.39
C GLN A 56 1.71 8.69 -17.59
N THR A 57 1.74 7.38 -17.41
CA THR A 57 2.21 6.43 -18.44
C THR A 57 1.09 5.91 -19.33
N ILE A 58 -0.17 6.18 -18.97
CA ILE A 58 -1.34 5.74 -19.71
C ILE A 58 -1.66 6.76 -20.82
N PRO A 59 -1.78 6.33 -22.09
CA PRO A 59 -2.12 7.22 -23.18
C PRO A 59 -3.47 7.92 -22.97
N ARG A 60 -3.54 9.21 -23.29
CA ARG A 60 -4.77 10.01 -23.17
C ARG A 60 -5.99 9.38 -23.87
N PRO A 61 -5.89 8.86 -25.10
CA PRO A 61 -7.03 8.23 -25.76
C PRO A 61 -7.64 7.05 -24.99
N LEU A 62 -6.84 6.39 -24.15
CA LEU A 62 -7.32 5.32 -23.29
C LEU A 62 -8.04 5.89 -22.06
N LEU A 63 -7.46 6.92 -21.43
CA LEU A 63 -8.08 7.61 -20.30
C LEU A 63 -9.42 8.25 -20.66
N ASP A 64 -9.57 8.76 -21.89
CA ASP A 64 -10.82 9.36 -22.37
C ASP A 64 -11.98 8.35 -22.48
N ARG A 65 -11.68 7.03 -22.51
CA ARG A 65 -12.65 5.94 -22.52
C ARG A 65 -12.92 5.34 -21.15
N MET A 66 -12.29 5.84 -20.11
CA MET A 66 -12.36 5.32 -18.75
C MET A 66 -12.91 6.37 -17.79
N GLU A 67 -13.66 5.91 -16.80
CA GLU A 67 -13.95 6.70 -15.61
C GLU A 67 -12.80 6.54 -14.61
N VAL A 68 -12.12 7.63 -14.31
CA VAL A 68 -10.99 7.63 -13.37
C VAL A 68 -11.48 7.87 -11.96
N ILE A 69 -11.28 6.88 -11.09
CA ILE A 69 -11.59 6.95 -9.67
C ILE A 69 -10.27 6.96 -8.88
N GLU A 70 -9.93 8.10 -8.31
CA GLU A 70 -8.72 8.22 -7.48
C GLU A 70 -8.97 7.70 -6.07
N ILE A 71 -8.17 6.72 -5.65
CA ILE A 71 -8.18 6.19 -4.30
C ILE A 71 -7.01 6.82 -3.54
N SER A 72 -7.33 7.67 -2.56
CA SER A 72 -6.33 8.28 -1.70
C SER A 72 -5.68 7.27 -0.76
N SER A 73 -4.51 7.61 -0.22
CA SER A 73 -3.87 6.80 0.81
C SER A 73 -4.64 6.88 2.13
N TYR A 74 -4.48 5.83 2.93
CA TYR A 74 -5.11 5.76 4.25
C TYR A 74 -4.40 6.65 5.27
N THR A 75 -5.21 7.35 6.07
CA THR A 75 -4.74 8.06 7.26
C THR A 75 -4.30 7.08 8.36
N GLU A 76 -3.56 7.56 9.37
CA GLU A 76 -3.14 6.71 10.50
C GLU A 76 -4.33 6.09 11.24
N ASN A 77 -5.45 6.84 11.39
CA ASN A 77 -6.67 6.33 12.02
C ASN A 77 -7.35 5.24 11.19
N GLU A 78 -7.46 5.44 9.87
CA GLU A 78 -8.00 4.41 8.97
C GLU A 78 -7.16 3.14 8.98
N LYS A 79 -5.82 3.28 8.97
CA LYS A 79 -4.90 2.14 9.10
C LYS A 79 -5.11 1.38 10.41
N LEU A 80 -5.38 2.09 11.53
CA LEU A 80 -5.68 1.47 12.81
C LEU A 80 -6.96 0.63 12.73
N HIS A 81 -8.05 1.21 12.21
CA HIS A 81 -9.33 0.50 12.06
C HIS A 81 -9.22 -0.70 11.11
N ILE A 82 -8.59 -0.52 9.96
CA ILE A 82 -8.32 -1.62 9.02
C ILE A 82 -7.50 -2.73 9.69
N ALA A 83 -6.51 -2.37 10.50
CA ALA A 83 -5.71 -3.35 11.22
C ALA A 83 -6.53 -4.12 12.25
N GLU A 84 -7.34 -3.43 13.06
CA GLU A 84 -8.17 -4.05 14.11
C GLU A 84 -9.25 -4.95 13.52
N GLU A 85 -9.98 -4.47 12.50
CA GLU A 85 -11.16 -5.15 11.99
C GLU A 85 -10.85 -6.25 10.96
N HIS A 86 -9.76 -6.08 10.19
CA HIS A 86 -9.49 -6.96 9.06
C HIS A 86 -8.12 -7.65 9.13
N LEU A 87 -7.02 -6.90 9.34
CA LEU A 87 -5.69 -7.48 9.19
C LEU A 87 -5.33 -8.43 10.33
N ILE A 88 -5.61 -8.04 11.58
CA ILE A 88 -5.28 -8.85 12.75
C ILE A 88 -6.07 -10.16 12.76
N PRO A 89 -7.41 -10.17 12.60
CA PRO A 89 -8.16 -11.42 12.52
C PRO A 89 -7.65 -12.35 11.42
N LYS A 90 -7.43 -11.82 10.22
CA LYS A 90 -6.90 -12.54 9.07
C LYS A 90 -5.51 -13.15 9.34
N GLN A 91 -4.62 -12.40 9.99
CA GLN A 91 -3.27 -12.89 10.29
C GLN A 91 -3.25 -13.88 11.45
N ILE A 92 -4.14 -13.75 12.43
CA ILE A 92 -4.32 -14.72 13.51
C ILE A 92 -4.74 -16.08 12.93
N GLU A 93 -5.76 -16.10 12.10
CA GLU A 93 -6.25 -17.30 11.42
C GLU A 93 -5.18 -17.92 10.53
N LYS A 94 -4.54 -17.12 9.69
CA LYS A 94 -3.48 -17.56 8.76
C LYS A 94 -2.29 -18.24 9.45
N HIS A 95 -2.00 -17.88 10.69
CA HIS A 95 -0.90 -18.44 11.47
C HIS A 95 -1.35 -19.50 12.48
N GLY A 96 -2.59 -19.99 12.37
CA GLY A 96 -3.12 -21.06 13.22
C GLY A 96 -3.27 -20.67 14.69
N LEU A 97 -3.40 -19.35 14.96
CA LEU A 97 -3.65 -18.81 16.28
C LEU A 97 -5.14 -18.59 16.52
N THR A 98 -5.51 -18.43 17.78
CA THR A 98 -6.85 -18.03 18.17
C THR A 98 -6.82 -16.64 18.80
N PRO A 99 -7.92 -15.86 18.78
CA PRO A 99 -7.99 -14.55 19.41
C PRO A 99 -7.75 -14.59 20.95
N LYS A 100 -7.88 -15.77 21.56
CA LYS A 100 -7.58 -15.99 22.98
C LYS A 100 -6.08 -16.11 23.25
N GLN A 101 -5.29 -16.53 22.26
CA GLN A 101 -3.86 -16.76 22.40
C GLN A 101 -3.03 -15.50 22.14
N ILE A 102 -3.50 -14.60 21.27
CA ILE A 102 -2.79 -13.36 20.98
C ILE A 102 -3.75 -12.17 21.01
N THR A 103 -3.31 -11.08 21.61
CA THR A 103 -4.06 -9.82 21.63
C THR A 103 -3.12 -8.66 21.34
N PHE A 104 -3.63 -7.67 20.60
CA PHE A 104 -2.89 -6.44 20.27
C PHE A 104 -3.51 -5.27 21.02
N SER A 105 -2.70 -4.42 21.62
CA SER A 105 -3.18 -3.14 22.14
C SER A 105 -3.27 -2.12 21.00
N LYS A 106 -4.20 -1.16 21.08
CA LYS A 106 -4.31 -0.07 20.08
C LYS A 106 -2.98 0.68 19.90
N HIS A 107 -2.28 0.94 21.00
CA HIS A 107 -0.97 1.58 20.97
C HIS A 107 0.09 0.75 20.24
N SER A 108 0.04 -0.59 20.34
CA SER A 108 0.98 -1.44 19.59
C SER A 108 0.71 -1.41 18.10
N ILE A 109 -0.55 -1.40 17.68
CA ILE A 109 -0.94 -1.31 16.27
C ILE A 109 -0.49 0.04 15.71
N TRP A 110 -0.76 1.12 16.44
CA TRP A 110 -0.35 2.46 16.07
C TRP A 110 1.17 2.59 15.94
N LYS A 111 1.90 1.99 16.88
CA LYS A 111 3.36 1.93 16.85
C LYS A 111 3.89 1.13 15.66
N ILE A 112 3.23 0.00 15.29
CA ILE A 112 3.60 -0.74 14.08
C ILE A 112 3.41 0.14 12.85
N ALA A 113 2.24 0.74 12.70
CA ALA A 113 1.91 1.57 11.54
C ALA A 113 2.88 2.75 11.37
N ARG A 114 3.29 3.37 12.48
CA ARG A 114 4.11 4.58 12.46
C ARG A 114 5.61 4.31 12.41
N ASN A 115 6.10 3.37 13.23
CA ASN A 115 7.53 3.20 13.43
C ASN A 115 8.13 2.02 12.64
N TYR A 116 7.30 1.12 12.12
CA TYR A 116 7.78 -0.06 11.39
C TYR A 116 7.35 -0.08 9.93
N THR A 117 6.39 0.79 9.53
CA THR A 117 5.93 0.90 8.14
C THR A 117 6.02 2.33 7.63
N LYS A 118 6.22 2.48 6.32
CA LYS A 118 6.18 3.76 5.61
C LYS A 118 5.57 3.51 4.24
N GLU A 119 4.25 3.58 4.17
CA GLU A 119 3.50 3.25 2.96
C GLU A 119 2.17 4.03 2.88
N ALA A 120 1.66 4.24 1.69
CA ALA A 120 0.35 4.83 1.45
C ALA A 120 -0.80 3.88 1.83
N GLY A 121 -0.63 2.59 1.54
CA GLY A 121 -1.58 1.51 1.84
C GLY A 121 -1.36 0.84 3.19
N VAL A 122 -1.68 -0.45 3.25
CA VAL A 122 -1.61 -1.30 4.46
C VAL A 122 -0.87 -2.63 4.24
N ARG A 123 -0.19 -2.81 3.09
CA ARG A 123 0.49 -4.08 2.76
C ARG A 123 1.69 -4.37 3.68
N GLN A 124 2.49 -3.36 4.00
CA GLN A 124 3.61 -3.51 4.94
C GLN A 124 3.08 -3.71 6.36
N LEU A 125 2.02 -3.00 6.73
CA LEU A 125 1.35 -3.16 8.02
C LEU A 125 0.84 -4.59 8.21
N GLU A 126 0.17 -5.15 7.20
CA GLU A 126 -0.26 -6.55 7.19
C GLU A 126 0.93 -7.51 7.36
N ARG A 127 2.02 -7.26 6.64
CA ARG A 127 3.25 -8.06 6.72
C ARG A 127 3.88 -8.03 8.12
N GLU A 128 3.96 -6.86 8.73
CA GLU A 128 4.54 -6.72 10.07
C GLU A 128 3.63 -7.33 11.15
N ILE A 129 2.31 -7.20 11.03
CA ILE A 129 1.36 -7.92 11.90
C ILE A 129 1.54 -9.44 11.74
N GLY A 130 1.66 -9.94 10.51
CA GLY A 130 1.96 -11.34 10.24
C GLY A 130 3.29 -11.81 10.83
N ASN A 131 4.33 -10.96 10.83
CA ASN A 131 5.62 -11.25 11.48
C ASN A 131 5.46 -11.40 12.99
N VAL A 132 4.65 -10.53 13.62
CA VAL A 132 4.33 -10.62 15.05
C VAL A 132 3.58 -11.92 15.34
N CYS A 133 2.51 -12.22 14.58
CA CYS A 133 1.73 -13.45 14.75
C CYS A 133 2.59 -14.70 14.62
N ARG A 134 3.47 -14.76 13.62
CA ARG A 134 4.38 -15.91 13.40
C ARG A 134 5.34 -16.12 14.56
N LYS A 135 5.94 -15.04 15.07
CA LYS A 135 6.85 -15.14 16.23
C LYS A 135 6.11 -15.48 17.52
N ALA A 136 4.89 -14.95 17.69
CA ALA A 136 4.04 -15.31 18.79
C ALA A 136 3.62 -16.79 18.75
N ALA A 137 3.24 -17.29 17.58
CA ALA A 137 2.93 -18.71 17.39
C ALA A 137 4.13 -19.59 17.76
N LYS A 138 5.34 -19.23 17.31
CA LYS A 138 6.57 -19.94 17.68
C LYS A 138 6.78 -19.91 19.20
N GLU A 139 6.62 -18.76 19.85
CA GLU A 139 6.82 -18.64 21.31
C GLU A 139 5.78 -19.48 22.08
N ILE A 140 4.51 -19.46 21.67
CA ILE A 140 3.46 -20.30 22.28
C ILE A 140 3.77 -21.79 22.13
N PHE A 141 4.26 -22.20 20.94
CA PHE A 141 4.58 -23.61 20.66
C PHE A 141 5.83 -24.09 21.42
N THR A 142 6.83 -23.23 21.61
CA THR A 142 8.12 -23.60 22.25
C THR A 142 8.12 -23.38 23.76
N THR A 143 7.14 -22.63 24.28
CA THR A 143 7.04 -22.37 25.71
C THR A 143 5.65 -22.77 26.21
N GLU A 144 5.49 -22.98 27.50
CA GLU A 144 4.18 -23.31 28.11
C GLU A 144 3.22 -22.11 28.18
N ARG A 145 3.58 -20.99 27.55
CA ARG A 145 2.73 -19.78 27.54
C ARG A 145 1.49 -19.99 26.67
N LYS A 146 0.33 -19.83 27.29
CA LYS A 146 -0.96 -19.99 26.61
C LYS A 146 -1.45 -18.70 25.95
N LYS A 147 -0.89 -17.54 26.32
CA LYS A 147 -1.35 -16.22 25.86
C LYS A 147 -0.19 -15.23 25.73
N ILE A 148 -0.22 -14.44 24.67
CA ILE A 148 0.72 -13.33 24.42
C ILE A 148 -0.09 -12.05 24.21
N ALA A 149 0.20 -11.02 25.01
CA ALA A 149 -0.32 -9.68 24.80
C ALA A 149 0.77 -8.83 24.14
N VAL A 150 0.48 -8.34 22.94
CA VAL A 150 1.37 -7.45 22.19
C VAL A 150 1.07 -6.00 22.58
N THR A 151 2.07 -5.34 23.12
CA THR A 151 2.01 -3.97 23.63
C THR A 151 3.12 -3.13 23.01
N ASP A 152 3.04 -1.81 23.14
CA ASP A 152 4.08 -0.87 22.70
C ASP A 152 5.45 -1.14 23.34
N ARG A 153 5.47 -1.69 24.58
CA ARG A 153 6.68 -2.00 25.32
C ARG A 153 7.40 -3.24 24.84
N ASN A 154 6.66 -4.25 24.35
CA ASN A 154 7.24 -5.54 23.97
C ASN A 154 7.34 -5.76 22.46
N ILE A 155 6.82 -4.85 21.65
CA ILE A 155 6.79 -5.00 20.18
C ILE A 155 8.19 -5.13 19.59
N HIS A 156 9.20 -4.50 20.18
CA HIS A 156 10.58 -4.59 19.76
C HIS A 156 11.14 -6.04 19.82
N ARG A 157 10.59 -6.91 20.67
CA ARG A 157 10.96 -8.34 20.71
C ARG A 157 10.54 -9.06 19.44
N PHE A 158 9.43 -8.63 18.84
CA PHE A 158 8.89 -9.24 17.64
C PHE A 158 9.46 -8.61 16.35
N LEU A 159 9.58 -7.29 16.31
CA LEU A 159 9.93 -6.56 15.09
C LEU A 159 11.36 -6.00 15.08
N GLY A 160 12.07 -6.05 16.21
CA GLY A 160 13.40 -5.47 16.35
C GLY A 160 13.36 -3.95 16.58
N LYS A 161 14.44 -3.27 16.21
CA LYS A 161 14.53 -1.80 16.32
C LYS A 161 13.53 -1.12 15.41
N GLU A 162 13.00 0.01 15.86
CA GLU A 162 12.15 0.87 15.06
C GLU A 162 12.88 1.29 13.78
N LYS A 163 12.20 1.16 12.64
CA LYS A 163 12.76 1.47 11.32
C LYS A 163 12.66 2.96 11.02
N TYR A 164 11.61 3.59 11.54
CA TYR A 164 11.30 5.00 11.30
C TYR A 164 11.12 5.70 12.63
N THR A 165 11.87 6.76 12.85
CA THR A 165 11.70 7.68 13.96
C THR A 165 11.11 8.97 13.42
N TYR A 166 9.93 9.32 13.87
CA TYR A 166 9.40 10.65 13.63
C TYR A 166 10.16 11.62 14.53
N GLN A 167 11.16 12.27 13.98
CA GLN A 167 11.69 13.45 14.63
C GLN A 167 10.60 14.51 14.61
N MET A 168 10.06 14.85 15.78
CA MET A 168 9.26 16.06 15.91
C MET A 168 10.16 17.20 15.42
N ALA A 169 9.75 17.86 14.34
CA ALA A 169 10.43 19.05 13.87
C ALA A 169 10.59 19.99 15.08
N ASN A 170 11.81 20.47 15.30
CA ASN A 170 12.12 21.34 16.43
C ASN A 170 11.02 22.38 16.63
N ILE A 171 10.45 22.41 17.83
CA ILE A 171 9.33 23.29 18.17
C ILE A 171 9.82 24.75 18.25
N ALA A 172 11.14 24.96 18.44
CA ALA A 172 11.77 26.25 18.52
C ALA A 172 12.32 26.71 17.17
N ALA A 173 12.21 28.00 16.88
CA ALA A 173 12.86 28.62 15.73
C ALA A 173 14.37 28.64 15.93
N GLU A 174 15.11 28.10 14.98
CA GLU A 174 16.58 28.12 14.96
C GLU A 174 17.08 29.05 13.86
N VAL A 175 18.01 29.92 14.19
CA VAL A 175 18.63 30.85 13.23
C VAL A 175 19.47 30.08 12.22
N GLY A 176 19.28 30.34 10.93
CA GLY A 176 20.03 29.68 9.86
C GLY A 176 19.43 28.35 9.37
N ILE A 177 18.25 27.98 9.84
CA ILE A 177 17.53 26.79 9.37
C ILE A 177 16.24 27.20 8.68
N VAL A 178 16.11 26.87 7.41
CA VAL A 178 14.86 27.01 6.63
C VAL A 178 14.27 25.62 6.38
N ARG A 179 12.97 25.47 6.58
CA ARG A 179 12.25 24.22 6.35
C ARG A 179 11.44 24.33 5.08
N GLY A 180 11.70 23.42 4.17
CA GLY A 180 10.87 23.20 2.99
C GLY A 180 9.84 22.09 3.23
N LEU A 181 8.68 22.20 2.61
CA LEU A 181 7.69 21.13 2.53
C LEU A 181 7.85 20.44 1.17
N ALA A 182 8.07 19.13 1.20
CA ALA A 182 8.12 18.33 -0.02
C ALA A 182 7.05 17.24 0.01
N TRP A 183 6.37 17.06 -1.11
CA TRP A 183 5.47 15.94 -1.31
C TRP A 183 6.27 14.67 -1.56
N THR A 184 5.90 13.60 -0.88
CA THR A 184 6.46 12.27 -1.15
C THR A 184 5.35 11.33 -1.55
N SER A 185 5.68 10.30 -2.31
CA SER A 185 4.75 9.24 -2.73
C SER A 185 4.06 8.49 -1.58
N VAL A 186 4.41 8.81 -0.33
CA VAL A 186 3.90 8.17 0.88
C VAL A 186 3.05 9.10 1.73
N LEU A 187 2.61 10.25 1.20
CA LEU A 187 1.83 11.28 1.94
C LEU A 187 2.51 11.82 3.21
N SER A 188 3.80 11.68 3.35
CA SER A 188 4.52 12.33 4.44
C SER A 188 5.07 13.66 3.95
N LEU A 189 4.64 14.74 4.59
CA LEU A 189 5.36 16.00 4.52
C LEU A 189 6.74 15.76 5.13
N ILE A 190 7.76 15.68 4.28
CA ILE A 190 9.15 15.67 4.75
C ILE A 190 9.54 17.11 4.97
N HIS A 191 9.87 17.45 6.20
CA HIS A 191 10.57 18.69 6.50
C HIS A 191 12.03 18.54 6.06
N ILE A 192 12.39 19.16 4.95
CA ILE A 192 13.78 19.28 4.54
C ILE A 192 14.33 20.51 5.25
N SER A 193 15.25 20.32 6.18
CA SER A 193 16.03 21.41 6.76
C SER A 193 17.31 21.59 5.93
N GLU A 194 17.45 22.71 5.28
CA GLU A 194 18.67 23.08 4.58
C GLU A 194 19.41 24.12 5.41
N PRO A 195 20.68 23.87 5.82
CA PRO A 195 21.47 24.90 6.48
C PRO A 195 21.76 26.00 5.46
N THR A 196 21.23 27.19 5.69
CA THR A 196 21.61 28.37 4.91
C THR A 196 23.09 28.67 5.19
N ARG A 197 23.95 28.44 4.20
CA ARG A 197 25.31 29.01 4.21
C ARG A 197 25.13 30.53 4.07
N LEU A 198 25.43 31.25 5.13
CA LEU A 198 25.73 32.67 5.01
C LEU A 198 26.91 32.81 4.07
N ALA A 199 26.68 33.31 2.87
CA ALA A 199 27.75 33.83 2.02
C ALA A 199 28.31 35.08 2.74
N LEU A 200 29.51 34.96 3.27
CA LEU A 200 30.33 36.09 3.70
C LEU A 200 30.90 36.78 2.46
#